data_127004d452895c92d7b1fa0359b067d3
#
_entry.id   127004d452895c92d7b1fa0359b067d3
#
_cell.length_a   1.000
_cell.length_b   1.000
_cell.length_c   1.000
_cell.angle_alpha   90.00
_cell.angle_beta   90.00
_cell.angle_gamma   90.00
#
_symmetry.space_group_name_H-M   'P 1'
#
loop_
_entity.id
_entity.type
_entity.pdbx_description
1 polymer ?
#
loop_
_entity_poly.entity_id
_entity_poly.type
_entity_poly.pdbx_seq_one_letter_code
_entity_poly.pdbx_strand_id
1 'polypeptide(L)'
;MDKYLSIITNFGCHYTCPYCIVKNNNLHIPKTTVAGLDNLAEEIDKNNCNWVSISGGGDPLWNFENNIDWYKRFIEITYELKSKRELKRELHTSLLRPNDLNYMFNRVVYHLHDFDQLSEIKRWGNEIVRVVFVVTEDFTEELINSITAFCKKSKKIDELSFRQMVDDNYHATVYCKEYLQAGHQKDWWYIE
;
A
#
# COMPACT_ATOMS: atom_id res chain seq x y z
N MET A 1 -7.65 9.63 -16.21
CA MET A 1 -7.96 9.03 -14.89
C MET A 1 -7.12 7.77 -14.74
N ASP A 2 -6.40 7.63 -13.63
CA ASP A 2 -5.59 6.45 -13.38
C ASP A 2 -6.47 5.23 -13.16
N LYS A 3 -6.11 4.12 -13.80
CA LYS A 3 -6.77 2.83 -13.66
C LYS A 3 -5.79 1.83 -13.06
N TYR A 4 -6.19 1.20 -11.98
CA TYR A 4 -5.38 0.26 -11.22
C TYR A 4 -5.81 -1.18 -11.45
N LEU A 5 -4.83 -2.07 -11.60
CA LEU A 5 -4.98 -3.48 -11.36
C LEU A 5 -4.30 -3.81 -10.04
N SER A 6 -5.06 -4.28 -9.06
CA SER A 6 -4.52 -4.66 -7.76
C SER A 6 -4.31 -6.17 -7.68
N ILE A 7 -3.07 -6.57 -7.39
CA ILE A 7 -2.70 -7.96 -7.15
C ILE A 7 -2.74 -8.18 -5.64
N ILE A 8 -3.61 -9.09 -5.19
CA ILE A 8 -3.67 -9.49 -3.79
C ILE A 8 -2.71 -10.66 -3.59
N THR A 9 -1.64 -10.42 -2.82
CA THR A 9 -0.64 -11.44 -2.50
C THR A 9 -0.90 -12.09 -1.15
N ASN A 10 -0.51 -13.35 -1.01
CA ASN A 10 -0.54 -14.07 0.26
C ASN A 10 0.83 -14.75 0.48
N PHE A 11 1.79 -13.97 0.96
CA PHE A 11 3.11 -14.44 1.41
C PHE A 11 3.19 -14.57 2.94
N GLY A 12 2.09 -14.29 3.64
CA GLY A 12 2.02 -14.16 5.08
C GLY A 12 2.14 -12.71 5.55
N CYS A 13 2.21 -12.51 6.86
CA CYS A 13 2.31 -11.18 7.46
C CYS A 13 3.05 -11.25 8.79
N HIS A 14 3.84 -10.22 9.09
CA HIS A 14 4.56 -10.07 10.34
C HIS A 14 3.74 -9.34 11.42
N TYR A 15 2.61 -8.72 11.04
CA TYR A 15 1.71 -8.03 11.95
C TYR A 15 0.48 -8.84 12.31
N THR A 16 -0.10 -8.50 13.45
CA THR A 16 -1.43 -8.96 13.91
C THR A 16 -2.28 -7.73 14.17
N CYS A 17 -2.65 -7.03 13.09
CA CYS A 17 -3.46 -5.83 13.20
C CYS A 17 -4.85 -6.17 13.74
N PRO A 18 -5.38 -5.45 14.75
CA PRO A 18 -6.72 -5.70 15.29
C PRO A 18 -7.82 -5.45 14.25
N TYR A 19 -7.55 -4.62 13.26
CA TYR A 19 -8.44 -4.30 12.14
C TYR A 19 -8.15 -5.10 10.86
N CYS A 20 -7.46 -6.24 10.96
CA CYS A 20 -7.11 -7.03 9.78
C CYS A 20 -8.36 -7.71 9.18
N ILE A 21 -8.86 -7.17 8.08
CA ILE A 21 -10.05 -7.69 7.39
C ILE A 21 -9.92 -9.17 7.00
N VAL A 22 -8.72 -9.62 6.66
CA VAL A 22 -8.47 -11.01 6.26
C VAL A 22 -8.62 -11.95 7.46
N LYS A 23 -8.00 -11.59 8.60
CA LYS A 23 -8.04 -12.42 9.82
C LYS A 23 -9.39 -12.36 10.49
N ASN A 24 -9.95 -11.16 10.66
CA ASN A 24 -11.20 -10.95 11.38
C ASN A 24 -12.39 -11.60 10.67
N ASN A 25 -12.36 -11.66 9.35
CA ASN A 25 -13.44 -12.25 8.55
C ASN A 25 -13.11 -13.63 8.01
N ASN A 26 -12.02 -14.26 8.47
CA ASN A 26 -11.57 -15.59 8.02
C ASN A 26 -11.51 -15.70 6.49
N LEU A 27 -11.07 -14.65 5.80
CA LEU A 27 -11.01 -14.67 4.34
C LEU A 27 -9.92 -15.63 3.88
N HIS A 28 -10.31 -16.52 3.00
CA HIS A 28 -9.35 -17.43 2.35
C HIS A 28 -8.75 -16.77 1.12
N ILE A 29 -7.48 -16.37 1.22
CA ILE A 29 -6.72 -15.85 0.08
C ILE A 29 -5.79 -16.97 -0.40
N PRO A 30 -5.90 -17.42 -1.66
CA PRO A 30 -5.04 -18.46 -2.20
C PRO A 30 -3.56 -18.11 -2.05
N LYS A 31 -2.73 -19.16 -1.90
CA LYS A 31 -1.28 -18.96 -1.86
C LYS A 31 -0.81 -18.36 -3.18
N THR A 32 0.00 -17.31 -3.08
CA THR A 32 0.60 -16.64 -4.24
C THR A 32 1.65 -17.55 -4.89
N THR A 33 1.57 -17.70 -6.20
CA THR A 33 2.49 -18.53 -7.01
C THR A 33 2.94 -17.76 -8.25
N VAL A 34 4.06 -18.16 -8.83
CA VAL A 34 4.56 -17.56 -10.10
C VAL A 34 3.55 -17.76 -11.23
N ALA A 35 2.92 -18.92 -11.31
CA ALA A 35 1.88 -19.22 -12.30
C ALA A 35 0.67 -18.26 -12.20
N GLY A 36 0.40 -17.71 -11.03
CA GLY A 36 -0.64 -16.69 -10.87
C GLY A 36 -0.41 -15.40 -11.67
N LEU A 37 0.80 -15.21 -12.19
CA LEU A 37 1.15 -14.05 -13.03
C LEU A 37 0.97 -14.31 -14.54
N ASP A 38 0.63 -15.53 -14.98
CA ASP A 38 0.62 -15.90 -16.40
C ASP A 38 -0.35 -15.02 -17.22
N ASN A 39 -1.48 -14.62 -16.65
CA ASN A 39 -2.47 -13.77 -17.30
C ASN A 39 -2.31 -12.27 -16.98
N LEU A 40 -1.28 -11.88 -16.23
CA LEU A 40 -1.13 -10.49 -15.77
C LEU A 40 -1.09 -9.48 -16.91
N ALA A 41 -0.33 -9.77 -17.96
CA ALA A 41 -0.22 -8.88 -19.11
C ALA A 41 -1.56 -8.69 -19.83
N GLU A 42 -2.29 -9.79 -20.05
CA GLU A 42 -3.61 -9.78 -20.68
C GLU A 42 -4.63 -8.98 -19.85
N GLU A 43 -4.66 -9.18 -18.53
CA GLU A 43 -5.59 -8.47 -17.66
C GLU A 43 -5.27 -6.96 -17.56
N ILE A 44 -4.00 -6.58 -17.58
CA ILE A 44 -3.59 -5.19 -17.65
C ILE A 44 -4.07 -4.55 -18.97
N ASP A 45 -3.90 -5.25 -20.10
CA ASP A 45 -4.29 -4.76 -21.44
C ASP A 45 -5.80 -4.67 -21.58
N LYS A 46 -6.52 -5.73 -21.25
CA LYS A 46 -7.98 -5.82 -21.32
C LYS A 46 -8.68 -4.73 -20.52
N ASN A 47 -8.15 -4.40 -19.34
CA ASN A 47 -8.73 -3.38 -18.48
C ASN A 47 -8.16 -1.99 -18.73
N ASN A 48 -7.17 -1.85 -19.65
CA ASN A 48 -6.47 -0.62 -19.95
C ASN A 48 -5.94 0.07 -18.69
N CYS A 49 -5.25 -0.72 -17.82
CA CYS A 49 -4.69 -0.21 -16.58
C CYS A 49 -3.35 0.46 -16.84
N ASN A 50 -3.11 1.61 -16.21
CA ASN A 50 -1.83 2.31 -16.23
C ASN A 50 -1.07 2.22 -14.89
N TRP A 51 -1.68 1.59 -13.89
CA TRP A 51 -1.04 1.23 -12.64
C TRP A 51 -1.24 -0.24 -12.31
N VAL A 52 -0.21 -0.87 -11.76
CA VAL A 52 -0.30 -2.18 -11.13
C VAL A 52 0.15 -2.06 -9.69
N SER A 53 -0.73 -2.39 -8.78
CA SER A 53 -0.51 -2.33 -7.34
C SER A 53 -0.34 -3.74 -6.78
N ILE A 54 0.67 -3.93 -5.94
CA ILE A 54 0.83 -5.14 -5.14
C ILE A 54 0.39 -4.81 -3.72
N SER A 55 -0.66 -5.44 -3.29
CA SER A 55 -1.18 -5.32 -1.93
C SER A 55 -1.52 -6.70 -1.40
N GLY A 56 -2.10 -6.82 -0.20
CA GLY A 56 -2.24 -8.14 0.15
C GLY A 56 -3.26 -8.68 1.11
N GLY A 57 -3.37 -10.00 1.07
CA GLY A 57 -3.87 -10.82 2.14
C GLY A 57 -2.85 -11.04 3.26
N GLY A 58 -1.80 -10.24 3.27
CA GLY A 58 -0.70 -10.16 4.21
C GLY A 58 0.19 -8.98 3.83
N ASP A 59 1.46 -9.01 4.21
CA ASP A 59 2.43 -8.02 3.75
C ASP A 59 3.17 -8.55 2.51
N PRO A 60 3.12 -7.85 1.37
CA PRO A 60 3.81 -8.29 0.16
C PRO A 60 5.31 -8.53 0.34
N LEU A 61 6.01 -7.78 1.17
CA LEU A 61 7.45 -7.96 1.40
C LEU A 61 7.78 -9.00 2.48
N TRP A 62 6.77 -9.61 3.11
CA TRP A 62 7.03 -10.68 4.07
C TRP A 62 7.67 -11.89 3.40
N ASN A 63 8.76 -12.41 3.99
CA ASN A 63 9.54 -13.52 3.44
C ASN A 63 9.98 -13.30 1.98
N PHE A 64 10.37 -12.06 1.65
CA PHE A 64 10.74 -11.64 0.30
C PHE A 64 11.77 -12.58 -0.35
N GLU A 65 12.82 -12.98 0.39
CA GLU A 65 13.89 -13.84 -0.12
C GLU A 65 13.36 -15.17 -0.64
N ASN A 66 12.31 -15.71 -0.01
CA ASN A 66 11.68 -16.97 -0.42
C ASN A 66 10.75 -16.80 -1.61
N ASN A 67 10.41 -15.56 -1.98
CA ASN A 67 9.46 -15.23 -3.03
C ASN A 67 10.12 -14.45 -4.18
N ILE A 68 11.44 -14.42 -4.23
CA ILE A 68 12.22 -13.60 -5.18
C ILE A 68 11.87 -13.91 -6.65
N ASP A 69 11.59 -15.16 -7.00
CA ASP A 69 11.26 -15.55 -8.38
C ASP A 69 9.89 -15.00 -8.81
N TRP A 70 8.96 -14.88 -7.89
CA TRP A 70 7.68 -14.22 -8.16
C TRP A 70 7.91 -12.73 -8.49
N TYR A 71 8.75 -12.04 -7.73
CA TYR A 71 9.06 -10.63 -7.96
C TYR A 71 9.81 -10.44 -9.28
N LYS A 72 10.78 -11.29 -9.60
CA LYS A 72 11.48 -11.24 -10.89
C LYS A 72 10.49 -11.35 -12.04
N ARG A 73 9.59 -12.34 -11.97
CA ARG A 73 8.57 -12.55 -13.02
C ARG A 73 7.61 -11.36 -13.13
N PHE A 74 7.15 -10.82 -12.02
CA PHE A 74 6.31 -9.62 -11.99
C PHE A 74 7.02 -8.43 -12.66
N ILE A 75 8.28 -8.19 -12.33
CA ILE A 75 9.06 -7.09 -12.90
C ILE A 75 9.28 -7.30 -14.40
N GLU A 76 9.62 -8.49 -14.85
CA GLU A 76 9.75 -8.83 -16.29
C GLU A 76 8.49 -8.44 -17.07
N ILE A 77 7.34 -8.99 -16.66
CA ILE A 77 6.06 -8.73 -17.33
C ILE A 77 5.75 -7.23 -17.37
N THR A 78 5.86 -6.57 -16.24
CA THR A 78 5.53 -5.13 -16.16
C THR A 78 6.53 -4.24 -16.85
N TYR A 79 7.80 -4.66 -16.97
CA TYR A 79 8.83 -3.95 -17.73
C TYR A 79 8.61 -4.06 -19.25
N GLU A 80 8.27 -5.24 -19.74
CA GLU A 80 7.92 -5.45 -21.14
C GLU A 80 6.71 -4.61 -21.57
N LEU A 81 5.69 -4.53 -20.71
CA LEU A 81 4.51 -3.68 -20.94
C LEU A 81 4.86 -2.19 -20.90
N LYS A 82 5.75 -1.77 -20.01
CA LYS A 82 6.21 -0.39 -19.91
C LYS A 82 6.88 0.10 -21.19
N SER A 83 7.52 -0.77 -21.96
CA SER A 83 8.11 -0.41 -23.26
C SER A 83 7.07 -0.05 -24.33
N LYS A 84 5.84 -0.49 -24.15
CA LYS A 84 4.70 -0.29 -25.07
C LYS A 84 3.77 0.84 -24.65
N ARG A 85 3.74 1.16 -23.34
CA ARG A 85 2.89 2.19 -22.76
C ARG A 85 3.41 2.66 -21.40
N GLU A 86 2.92 3.80 -20.92
CA GLU A 86 3.25 4.24 -19.57
C GLU A 86 2.53 3.35 -18.53
N LEU A 87 3.26 2.39 -17.95
CA LEU A 87 2.79 1.55 -16.85
C LEU A 87 3.59 1.87 -15.60
N LYS A 88 2.89 2.13 -14.49
CA LYS A 88 3.45 2.43 -13.18
C LYS A 88 3.19 1.28 -12.21
N ARG A 89 4.09 1.10 -11.26
CA ARG A 89 4.01 0.05 -10.24
C ARG A 89 3.92 0.65 -8.86
N GLU A 90 3.05 0.09 -8.04
CA GLU A 90 2.84 0.49 -6.66
C GLU A 90 3.00 -0.70 -5.73
N LEU A 91 3.66 -0.50 -4.61
CA LEU A 91 3.88 -1.49 -3.57
C LEU A 91 3.26 -1.01 -2.26
N HIS A 92 2.43 -1.85 -1.64
CA HIS A 92 1.93 -1.64 -0.29
C HIS A 92 2.67 -2.53 0.69
N THR A 93 3.20 -1.98 1.76
CA THR A 93 3.91 -2.75 2.80
C THR A 93 3.86 -2.02 4.14
N SER A 94 3.99 -2.76 5.22
CA SER A 94 4.25 -2.24 6.56
C SER A 94 5.70 -2.50 7.03
N LEU A 95 6.51 -3.14 6.18
CA LEU A 95 7.94 -3.33 6.44
C LEU A 95 8.71 -2.06 6.09
N LEU A 96 9.34 -1.46 7.11
CA LEU A 96 10.14 -0.24 6.96
C LEU A 96 11.61 -0.53 6.64
N ARG A 97 11.98 -1.81 6.61
CA ARG A 97 13.35 -2.23 6.27
C ARG A 97 13.63 -1.99 4.79
N PRO A 98 14.86 -1.56 4.45
CA PRO A 98 15.26 -1.45 3.07
C PRO A 98 15.16 -2.81 2.39
N ASN A 99 14.55 -2.78 1.22
CA ASN A 99 14.57 -3.90 0.30
C ASN A 99 15.02 -3.36 -1.06
N ASP A 100 15.92 -4.08 -1.71
CA ASP A 100 16.45 -3.71 -3.03
C ASP A 100 15.37 -3.61 -4.12
N LEU A 101 14.14 -4.02 -3.83
CA LEU A 101 13.00 -3.87 -4.74
C LEU A 101 12.34 -2.49 -4.70
N ASN A 102 12.46 -1.74 -3.61
CA ASN A 102 11.68 -0.51 -3.44
C ASN A 102 11.94 0.48 -4.60
N TYR A 103 13.18 0.56 -5.11
CA TYR A 103 13.52 1.41 -6.25
C TYR A 103 12.87 0.97 -7.57
N MET A 104 12.32 -0.24 -7.65
CA MET A 104 11.63 -0.74 -8.85
C MET A 104 10.18 -0.28 -8.92
N PHE A 105 9.66 0.34 -7.87
CA PHE A 105 8.30 0.86 -7.81
C PHE A 105 8.27 2.36 -8.01
N ASN A 106 7.21 2.83 -8.67
CA ASN A 106 6.96 4.26 -8.87
C ASN A 106 6.36 4.90 -7.61
N ARG A 107 5.63 4.10 -6.81
CA ARG A 107 5.10 4.48 -5.51
C ARG A 107 5.29 3.36 -4.52
N VAL A 108 5.72 3.71 -3.31
CA VAL A 108 5.72 2.82 -2.15
C VAL A 108 4.77 3.38 -1.11
N VAL A 109 3.82 2.56 -0.68
CA VAL A 109 2.78 2.90 0.29
C VAL A 109 3.10 2.16 1.58
N TYR A 110 3.53 2.90 2.59
CA TYR A 110 3.81 2.37 3.91
C TYR A 110 2.58 2.44 4.81
N HIS A 111 2.09 1.28 5.24
CA HIS A 111 1.02 1.18 6.22
C HIS A 111 1.63 1.22 7.62
N LEU A 112 1.43 2.33 8.32
CA LEU A 112 2.00 2.59 9.64
C LEU A 112 0.96 2.34 10.74
N HIS A 113 1.44 1.85 11.88
CA HIS A 113 0.62 1.57 13.05
C HIS A 113 0.83 2.61 14.14
N ASP A 114 2.03 3.18 14.22
CA ASP A 114 2.46 4.10 15.27
C ASP A 114 3.10 5.36 14.67
N PHE A 115 2.95 6.48 15.39
CA PHE A 115 3.54 7.77 15.01
C PHE A 115 5.06 7.68 14.88
N ASP A 116 5.73 6.96 15.78
CA ASP A 116 7.20 6.87 15.83
C ASP A 116 7.79 6.24 14.57
N GLN A 117 7.05 5.37 13.90
CA GLN A 117 7.45 4.76 12.64
C GLN A 117 7.67 5.76 11.50
N LEU A 118 7.08 6.96 11.58
CA LEU A 118 7.33 8.03 10.61
C LEU A 118 8.81 8.42 10.53
N SER A 119 9.53 8.37 11.65
CA SER A 119 10.96 8.69 11.73
C SER A 119 11.83 7.65 11.02
N GLU A 120 11.36 6.41 10.92
CA GLU A 120 12.05 5.28 10.31
C GLU A 120 11.94 5.26 8.77
N ILE A 121 11.00 6.02 8.20
CA ILE A 121 10.78 6.07 6.74
C ILE A 121 12.06 6.46 6.02
N LYS A 122 12.40 5.66 5.00
CA LYS A 122 13.53 5.89 4.11
C LYS A 122 13.03 5.99 2.68
N ARG A 123 13.60 6.92 1.94
CA ARG A 123 13.42 7.04 0.49
C ARG A 123 14.65 6.43 -0.20
N TRP A 124 14.43 5.58 -1.18
CA TRP A 124 15.49 4.79 -1.82
C TRP A 124 15.84 5.29 -3.22
N GLY A 125 14.98 6.07 -3.82
CA GLY A 125 15.15 6.62 -5.16
C GLY A 125 14.20 7.77 -5.43
N ASN A 126 13.64 7.78 -6.64
CA ASN A 126 12.69 8.79 -7.10
C ASN A 126 11.23 8.32 -6.97
N GLU A 127 10.98 7.29 -6.18
CA GLU A 127 9.62 6.82 -5.90
C GLU A 127 8.81 7.87 -5.13
N ILE A 128 7.50 7.86 -5.35
CA ILE A 128 6.55 8.57 -4.51
C ILE A 128 6.40 7.75 -3.22
N VAL A 129 6.65 8.37 -2.08
CA VAL A 129 6.46 7.76 -0.77
C VAL A 129 5.13 8.24 -0.20
N ARG A 130 4.19 7.30 -0.06
CA ARG A 130 2.93 7.51 0.64
C ARG A 130 2.96 6.83 1.99
N VAL A 131 2.47 7.49 3.02
CA VAL A 131 2.19 6.86 4.31
C VAL A 131 0.69 6.78 4.54
N VAL A 132 0.25 5.68 5.12
CA VAL A 132 -1.16 5.39 5.39
C VAL A 132 -1.32 5.01 6.85
N PHE A 133 -2.28 5.64 7.51
CA PHE A 133 -2.75 5.25 8.83
C PHE A 133 -4.20 4.79 8.77
N VAL A 134 -4.50 3.66 9.42
CA VAL A 134 -5.88 3.24 9.65
C VAL A 134 -6.37 3.92 10.91
N VAL A 135 -7.40 4.75 10.79
CA VAL A 135 -7.97 5.50 11.91
C VAL A 135 -8.81 4.57 12.77
N THR A 136 -8.41 4.42 14.03
CA THR A 136 -9.07 3.63 15.07
C THR A 136 -9.66 4.55 16.13
N GLU A 137 -10.33 3.98 17.12
CA GLU A 137 -10.90 4.72 18.26
C GLU A 137 -9.85 5.47 19.11
N ASP A 138 -8.58 5.03 19.03
CA ASP A 138 -7.47 5.65 19.78
C ASP A 138 -6.93 6.94 19.11
N PHE A 139 -7.40 7.27 17.89
CA PHE A 139 -6.97 8.47 17.21
C PHE A 139 -7.61 9.71 17.84
N THR A 140 -6.76 10.71 18.10
CA THR A 140 -7.18 12.02 18.59
C THR A 140 -6.85 13.12 17.58
N GLU A 141 -7.45 14.30 17.75
CA GLU A 141 -7.09 15.47 16.93
C GLU A 141 -5.61 15.81 17.04
N GLU A 142 -5.04 15.74 18.25
CA GLU A 142 -3.62 16.02 18.47
C GLU A 142 -2.72 15.04 17.71
N LEU A 143 -3.09 13.75 17.69
CA LEU A 143 -2.33 12.73 16.94
C LEU A 143 -2.39 12.99 15.43
N ILE A 144 -3.58 13.28 14.88
CA ILE A 144 -3.78 13.61 13.47
C ILE A 144 -2.96 14.85 13.08
N ASN A 145 -3.01 15.89 13.91
CA ASN A 145 -2.25 17.12 13.70
C ASN A 145 -0.73 16.88 13.77
N SER A 146 -0.27 16.04 14.69
CA SER A 146 1.14 15.67 14.84
C SER A 146 1.65 14.90 13.62
N ILE A 147 0.90 13.89 13.16
CA ILE A 147 1.20 13.13 11.94
C ILE A 147 1.28 14.07 10.73
N THR A 148 0.28 14.92 10.57
CA THR A 148 0.20 15.88 9.45
C THR A 148 1.36 16.85 9.47
N ALA A 149 1.69 17.42 10.63
CA ALA A 149 2.81 18.34 10.79
C ALA A 149 4.16 17.68 10.51
N PHE A 150 4.34 16.42 10.93
CA PHE A 150 5.55 15.65 10.63
C PHE A 150 5.69 15.43 9.12
N CYS A 151 4.65 14.93 8.47
CA CYS A 151 4.65 14.64 7.03
C CYS A 151 4.94 15.90 6.21
N LYS A 152 4.32 17.03 6.54
CA LYS A 152 4.57 18.33 5.87
C LYS A 152 6.02 18.82 5.97
N LYS A 153 6.72 18.48 7.04
CA LYS A 153 8.14 18.86 7.24
C LYS A 153 9.11 17.84 6.65
N SER A 154 8.66 16.62 6.43
CA SER A 154 9.51 15.53 5.96
C SER A 154 9.81 15.69 4.46
N LYS A 155 11.08 15.61 4.09
CA LYS A 155 11.51 15.55 2.68
C LYS A 155 11.43 14.12 2.11
N LYS A 156 11.04 13.15 2.93
CA LYS A 156 11.00 11.73 2.57
C LYS A 156 9.60 11.24 2.23
N ILE A 157 8.56 12.00 2.61
CA ILE A 157 7.16 11.63 2.46
C ILE A 157 6.51 12.62 1.49
N ASP A 158 5.86 12.10 0.46
CA ASP A 158 5.18 12.91 -0.55
C ASP A 158 3.67 12.94 -0.34
N GLU A 159 3.10 11.85 0.19
CA GLU A 159 1.66 11.70 0.35
C GLU A 159 1.32 11.13 1.73
N LEU A 160 0.24 11.62 2.32
CA LEU A 160 -0.35 11.12 3.56
C LEU A 160 -1.80 10.74 3.31
N SER A 161 -2.20 9.57 3.80
CA SER A 161 -3.57 9.08 3.71
C SER A 161 -4.04 8.56 5.07
N PHE A 162 -5.26 8.94 5.44
CA PHE A 162 -5.97 8.35 6.57
C PHE A 162 -7.11 7.49 6.03
N ARG A 163 -7.19 6.24 6.46
CA ARG A 163 -8.26 5.32 6.08
C ARG A 163 -9.11 4.98 7.29
N GLN A 164 -10.42 5.06 7.16
CA GLN A 164 -11.29 4.59 8.20
C GLN A 164 -11.14 3.07 8.37
N MET A 165 -11.17 2.62 9.61
CA MET A 165 -11.24 1.20 9.90
C MET A 165 -12.55 0.63 9.34
N VAL A 166 -12.53 -0.62 8.90
CA VAL A 166 -13.73 -1.35 8.49
C VAL A 166 -14.13 -2.28 9.62
N ASP A 167 -15.40 -2.22 10.03
CA ASP A 167 -15.95 -3.09 11.06
C ASP A 167 -16.21 -4.53 10.54
N ASP A 168 -16.68 -5.42 11.43
CA ASP A 168 -16.95 -6.82 11.09
C ASP A 168 -18.10 -7.00 10.08
N ASN A 169 -18.89 -5.95 9.82
CA ASN A 169 -19.94 -5.92 8.80
C ASN A 169 -19.52 -5.24 7.50
N TYR A 170 -18.22 -4.99 7.33
CA TYR A 170 -17.62 -4.29 6.18
C TYR A 170 -18.08 -2.82 6.03
N HIS A 171 -18.57 -2.20 7.10
CA HIS A 171 -18.87 -0.78 7.09
C HIS A 171 -17.67 0.02 7.57
N ALA A 172 -17.37 1.13 6.89
CA ALA A 172 -16.36 2.07 7.34
C ALA A 172 -16.79 2.72 8.64
N THR A 173 -15.90 2.74 9.63
CA THR A 173 -16.08 3.51 10.85
C THR A 173 -16.04 5.02 10.53
N VAL A 174 -16.41 5.83 11.52
CA VAL A 174 -16.45 7.28 11.36
C VAL A 174 -15.62 7.98 12.45
N TYR A 175 -14.55 7.36 12.89
CA TYR A 175 -13.66 7.94 13.90
C TYR A 175 -13.07 9.27 13.41
N CYS A 176 -13.01 10.23 14.29
CA CYS A 176 -12.45 11.58 14.03
C CYS A 176 -13.10 12.28 12.84
N LYS A 177 -14.37 12.01 12.53
CA LYS A 177 -15.08 12.57 11.36
C LYS A 177 -15.09 14.10 11.32
N GLU A 178 -15.11 14.74 12.47
CA GLU A 178 -15.06 16.19 12.62
C GLU A 178 -13.73 16.82 12.16
N TYR A 179 -12.64 16.04 12.18
CA TYR A 179 -11.29 16.50 11.81
C TYR A 179 -10.88 16.00 10.42
N LEU A 180 -11.38 14.82 10.02
CA LEU A 180 -11.03 14.17 8.79
C LEU A 180 -12.20 14.23 7.80
N GLN A 181 -12.02 14.98 6.72
CA GLN A 181 -13.03 15.09 5.67
C GLN A 181 -12.74 14.08 4.55
N ALA A 182 -13.79 13.43 4.06
CA ALA A 182 -13.68 12.49 2.95
C ALA A 182 -13.20 13.19 1.68
N GLY A 183 -12.34 12.51 0.93
CA GLY A 183 -11.86 12.94 -0.36
C GLY A 183 -10.42 13.43 -0.36
N HIS A 184 -9.90 13.65 -1.57
CA HIS A 184 -8.55 14.10 -1.79
C HIS A 184 -8.41 15.58 -1.44
N GLN A 185 -7.55 15.89 -0.48
CA GLN A 185 -7.20 17.26 -0.16
C GLN A 185 -5.92 17.64 -0.89
N LYS A 186 -5.95 18.83 -1.47
CA LYS A 186 -4.85 19.37 -2.23
C LYS A 186 -3.57 19.33 -1.40
N ASP A 187 -2.58 18.71 -1.96
CA ASP A 187 -1.19 18.68 -1.57
C ASP A 187 -0.79 17.58 -0.55
N TRP A 188 -1.70 16.96 0.23
CA TRP A 188 -1.17 16.14 1.31
C TRP A 188 -1.95 14.89 1.73
N TRP A 189 -3.26 14.88 1.68
CA TRP A 189 -4.02 13.80 2.30
C TRP A 189 -5.44 13.67 1.79
N TYR A 190 -5.95 12.48 1.85
CA TYR A 190 -7.35 12.17 1.59
C TYR A 190 -7.79 11.03 2.49
N ILE A 191 -9.09 10.90 2.66
CA ILE A 191 -9.72 9.81 3.39
C ILE A 191 -10.44 8.93 2.39
N GLU A 192 -10.18 7.63 2.50
CA GLU A 192 -10.89 6.59 1.76
C GLU A 192 -11.85 5.86 2.67
#